data_d1f7a50ec5571a37f953524e3ef3e51c
#
_entry.id   d1f7a50ec5571a37f953524e3ef3e51c
#
_cell.length_a   1.000
_cell.length_b   1.000
_cell.length_c   1.000
_cell.angle_alpha   90.00
_cell.angle_beta   90.00
_cell.angle_gamma   90.00
#
_symmetry.space_group_name_H-M   'P 1'
#
loop_
_entity.id
_entity.type
_entity.pdbx_description
1 polymer ?
#
loop_
_entity_poly.entity_id
_entity_poly.type
_entity_poly.pdbx_seq_one_letter_code
_entity_poly.pdbx_strand_id
1 'polypeptide(L)'
;MVDLSVKIGGLTLKNPILPGSGTFSAELARVVDVNRLGALVAKTVSRESRIGNPTPRVAELEAGMINSIGLPTKGIDYFLNTQIPEYSQFTAPLVASITATTLDDFGAMARDVSIPEVSAIEINISCPTRAPDGGNFAMHEDQTSAVVERVCSSTDKPVWVKLSPNAGDIVSIAKAAEAAGGDALTISNTILGLKINTETFRPAIGNKFGGISGPGIKPIIMRMVHQCSQAVDIPIIGCGGICKVEDVVEYMLAGASAVMLGYIVFRNPSALTGIIDELEVWCDKRGIARVADLTGAMIDDPIVETYEAATAPIGQGHVSVHSTAAE
;
A
#
# COMPACT_ATOMS: atom_id res chain seq x y z
N MET A 1 26.24 0.46 -11.43
CA MET A 1 25.32 -0.16 -10.44
C MET A 1 24.34 0.92 -9.99
N VAL A 2 23.07 0.66 -10.14
CA VAL A 2 21.99 1.61 -9.78
C VAL A 2 21.83 1.61 -8.25
N ASP A 3 21.65 2.77 -7.65
CA ASP A 3 21.27 2.89 -6.25
C ASP A 3 19.76 2.75 -6.13
N LEU A 4 19.29 1.63 -5.58
CA LEU A 4 17.87 1.36 -5.35
C LEU A 4 17.39 1.84 -3.97
N SER A 5 18.25 2.44 -3.14
CA SER A 5 17.88 2.85 -1.80
C SER A 5 16.86 4.00 -1.79
N VAL A 6 15.96 3.96 -0.81
CA VAL A 6 14.92 4.98 -0.59
C VAL A 6 14.78 5.30 0.89
N LYS A 7 14.26 6.49 1.21
CA LYS A 7 13.99 6.91 2.60
C LYS A 7 12.48 6.93 2.84
N ILE A 8 12.03 6.24 3.89
CA ILE A 8 10.62 6.16 4.26
C ILE A 8 10.50 6.35 5.77
N GLY A 9 9.88 7.45 6.21
CA GLY A 9 9.54 7.69 7.60
C GLY A 9 10.70 7.41 8.55
N GLY A 10 11.85 8.03 8.33
CA GLY A 10 13.04 7.85 9.18
C GLY A 10 13.88 6.60 8.89
N LEU A 11 13.39 5.64 8.12
CA LEU A 11 14.15 4.45 7.70
C LEU A 11 14.81 4.64 6.34
N THR A 12 16.03 4.11 6.18
CA THR A 12 16.66 3.92 4.87
C THR A 12 16.47 2.46 4.46
N LEU A 13 15.72 2.24 3.38
CA LEU A 13 15.47 0.93 2.81
C LEU A 13 16.41 0.68 1.63
N LYS A 14 16.91 -0.54 1.46
CA LYS A 14 17.85 -0.87 0.38
C LYS A 14 17.24 -0.86 -1.03
N ASN A 15 15.91 -0.94 -1.12
CA ASN A 15 15.13 -0.77 -2.34
C ASN A 15 13.66 -0.44 -1.99
N PRO A 16 12.84 0.02 -2.95
CA PRO A 16 11.48 0.47 -2.70
C PRO A 16 10.43 -0.66 -2.60
N ILE A 17 10.81 -1.94 -2.64
CA ILE A 17 9.86 -3.07 -2.74
C ILE A 17 9.59 -3.69 -1.37
N LEU A 18 8.30 -3.65 -0.96
CA LEU A 18 7.81 -4.21 0.29
C LEU A 18 6.63 -5.17 0.02
N PRO A 19 6.41 -6.19 0.85
CA PRO A 19 5.16 -6.95 0.83
C PRO A 19 4.05 -6.16 1.51
N GLY A 20 2.81 -6.30 1.04
CA GLY A 20 1.65 -5.73 1.71
C GLY A 20 1.34 -6.44 3.04
N SER A 21 0.88 -5.70 4.04
CA SER A 21 0.62 -6.18 5.43
C SER A 21 -0.43 -7.29 5.58
N GLY A 22 -0.89 -7.92 4.57
CA GLY A 22 -1.80 -9.07 4.63
C GLY A 22 -1.33 -10.22 3.77
N THR A 23 -0.19 -10.06 3.10
CA THR A 23 0.27 -10.97 2.05
C THR A 23 1.62 -11.61 2.34
N PHE A 24 2.19 -11.34 3.52
CA PHE A 24 3.50 -11.82 3.94
C PHE A 24 3.42 -12.60 5.26
N SER A 25 4.21 -13.65 5.35
CA SER A 25 4.52 -14.39 6.58
C SER A 25 5.96 -14.91 6.51
N ALA A 26 6.53 -15.29 7.66
CA ALA A 26 7.89 -15.83 7.71
C ALA A 26 8.09 -17.10 6.85
N GLU A 27 7.02 -17.89 6.65
CA GLU A 27 7.06 -19.09 5.80
C GLU A 27 7.35 -18.78 4.33
N LEU A 28 7.07 -17.55 3.87
CA LEU A 28 7.39 -17.13 2.50
C LEU A 28 8.90 -17.17 2.22
N ALA A 29 9.74 -17.07 3.25
CA ALA A 29 11.19 -17.21 3.14
C ALA A 29 11.66 -18.59 2.63
N ARG A 30 10.76 -19.60 2.61
CA ARG A 30 11.05 -20.90 2.02
C ARG A 30 11.08 -20.87 0.48
N VAL A 31 10.48 -19.88 -0.13
CA VAL A 31 10.34 -19.77 -1.59
C VAL A 31 10.89 -18.47 -2.17
N VAL A 32 11.12 -17.47 -1.32
CA VAL A 32 11.63 -16.15 -1.70
C VAL A 32 12.71 -15.72 -0.73
N ASP A 33 13.82 -15.18 -1.22
CA ASP A 33 14.82 -14.53 -0.34
C ASP A 33 14.28 -13.19 0.18
N VAL A 34 13.60 -13.25 1.31
CA VAL A 34 12.97 -12.09 1.95
C VAL A 34 13.98 -11.06 2.46
N ASN A 35 15.26 -11.44 2.63
CA ASN A 35 16.31 -10.51 2.99
C ASN A 35 16.61 -9.49 1.88
N ARG A 36 16.21 -9.78 0.65
CA ARG A 36 16.36 -8.84 -0.48
C ARG A 36 15.36 -7.69 -0.45
N LEU A 37 14.25 -7.84 0.26
CA LEU A 37 13.18 -6.82 0.33
C LEU A 37 13.64 -5.55 1.06
N GLY A 38 13.07 -4.41 0.72
CA GLY A 38 13.33 -3.14 1.39
C GLY A 38 12.98 -3.19 2.87
N ALA A 39 11.82 -3.76 3.19
CA ALA A 39 11.39 -4.07 4.56
C ALA A 39 10.42 -5.27 4.53
N LEU A 40 10.20 -5.89 5.69
CA LEU A 40 9.19 -6.93 5.92
C LEU A 40 8.01 -6.27 6.65
N VAL A 41 6.82 -6.32 6.05
CA VAL A 41 5.61 -5.79 6.69
C VAL A 41 4.79 -6.95 7.20
N ALA A 42 4.76 -7.13 8.51
CA ALA A 42 4.05 -8.23 9.15
C ALA A 42 2.53 -8.14 8.91
N LYS A 43 1.85 -9.29 8.99
CA LYS A 43 0.39 -9.28 8.96
C LYS A 43 -0.16 -8.47 10.13
N THR A 44 -1.17 -7.62 9.84
CA THR A 44 -1.81 -6.79 10.86
C THR A 44 -2.28 -7.63 12.05
N VAL A 45 -1.85 -7.25 13.24
CA VAL A 45 -2.20 -7.86 14.52
C VAL A 45 -3.19 -6.97 15.28
N SER A 46 -4.11 -7.58 16.02
CA SER A 46 -4.95 -6.93 17.04
C SER A 46 -4.61 -7.46 18.42
N ARG A 47 -5.04 -6.74 19.47
CA ARG A 47 -4.80 -7.17 20.86
C ARG A 47 -5.31 -8.59 21.08
N GLU A 48 -6.57 -8.81 20.79
CA GLU A 48 -7.21 -10.11 20.94
C GLU A 48 -7.07 -10.97 19.68
N SER A 49 -7.16 -12.29 19.88
CA SER A 49 -7.23 -13.24 18.77
C SER A 49 -8.54 -13.05 17.99
N ARG A 50 -8.48 -13.26 16.67
CA ARG A 50 -9.62 -13.14 15.74
C ARG A 50 -9.63 -14.32 14.79
N ILE A 51 -10.80 -14.93 14.61
CA ILE A 51 -10.98 -16.05 13.67
C ILE A 51 -11.08 -15.54 12.23
N GLY A 52 -11.52 -14.30 12.03
CA GLY A 52 -11.83 -13.72 10.73
C GLY A 52 -13.29 -13.93 10.31
N ASN A 53 -13.62 -13.53 9.09
CA ASN A 53 -14.99 -13.57 8.55
C ASN A 53 -15.40 -14.99 8.13
N PRO A 54 -16.72 -15.25 7.91
CA PRO A 54 -17.21 -16.50 7.35
C PRO A 54 -16.63 -16.80 5.97
N THR A 55 -16.50 -18.07 5.63
CA THR A 55 -16.12 -18.57 4.30
C THR A 55 -17.33 -18.61 3.37
N PRO A 56 -17.09 -18.49 2.03
CA PRO A 56 -15.83 -18.23 1.31
C PRO A 56 -15.31 -16.81 1.57
N ARG A 57 -13.98 -16.67 1.74
CA ARG A 57 -13.36 -15.38 2.06
C ARG A 57 -12.74 -14.67 0.87
N VAL A 58 -12.61 -15.39 -0.26
CA VAL A 58 -11.96 -14.91 -1.49
C VAL A 58 -12.79 -15.36 -2.68
N ALA A 59 -12.90 -14.50 -3.69
CA ALA A 59 -13.38 -14.87 -5.01
C ALA A 59 -12.58 -14.12 -6.09
N GLU A 60 -12.35 -14.79 -7.22
CA GLU A 60 -11.65 -14.18 -8.36
C GLU A 60 -12.52 -13.17 -9.08
N LEU A 61 -11.88 -12.15 -9.67
CA LEU A 61 -12.42 -11.19 -10.60
C LEU A 61 -11.61 -11.27 -11.90
N GLU A 62 -12.12 -10.72 -13.00
CA GLU A 62 -11.39 -10.69 -14.28
C GLU A 62 -10.01 -10.02 -14.15
N ALA A 63 -9.94 -8.89 -13.44
CA ALA A 63 -8.72 -8.12 -13.24
C ALA A 63 -8.32 -8.02 -11.76
N GLY A 64 -8.41 -9.13 -11.02
CA GLY A 64 -8.03 -9.13 -9.61
C GLY A 64 -8.77 -10.14 -8.76
N MET A 65 -9.01 -9.81 -7.51
CA MET A 65 -9.81 -10.60 -6.56
C MET A 65 -10.59 -9.72 -5.61
N ILE A 66 -11.70 -10.26 -5.09
CA ILE A 66 -12.41 -9.70 -3.95
C ILE A 66 -12.18 -10.58 -2.73
N ASN A 67 -11.90 -9.97 -1.58
CA ASN A 67 -11.67 -10.70 -0.35
C ASN A 67 -12.36 -10.04 0.86
N SER A 68 -12.74 -10.87 1.81
CA SER A 68 -13.17 -10.45 3.13
C SER A 68 -12.58 -11.40 4.17
N ILE A 69 -11.30 -11.24 4.45
CA ILE A 69 -10.55 -12.12 5.36
C ILE A 69 -10.94 -11.89 6.82
N GLY A 70 -11.22 -10.62 7.22
CA GLY A 70 -11.66 -10.25 8.57
C GLY A 70 -10.53 -10.20 9.59
N LEU A 71 -9.29 -9.94 9.15
CA LEU A 71 -8.10 -9.79 10.02
C LEU A 71 -7.90 -10.96 11.01
N PRO A 72 -7.86 -12.24 10.59
CA PRO A 72 -7.55 -13.32 11.51
C PRO A 72 -6.14 -13.13 12.08
N THR A 73 -6.03 -13.25 13.39
CA THR A 73 -4.77 -13.13 14.15
C THR A 73 -4.87 -13.94 15.42
N LYS A 74 -3.74 -14.39 15.95
CA LYS A 74 -3.65 -15.07 17.24
C LYS A 74 -3.47 -14.09 18.41
N GLY A 75 -3.52 -12.76 18.15
CA GLY A 75 -3.37 -11.71 19.14
C GLY A 75 -1.93 -11.25 19.34
N ILE A 76 -1.78 -10.18 20.15
CA ILE A 76 -0.50 -9.51 20.36
C ILE A 76 0.53 -10.41 21.04
N ASP A 77 0.11 -11.21 22.04
CA ASP A 77 1.02 -12.08 22.78
C ASP A 77 1.68 -13.13 21.86
N TYR A 78 0.91 -13.70 20.95
CA TYR A 78 1.46 -14.64 19.94
C TYR A 78 2.39 -13.92 18.98
N PHE A 79 2.05 -12.71 18.58
CA PHE A 79 2.92 -11.91 17.70
C PHE A 79 4.29 -11.67 18.36
N LEU A 80 4.29 -11.19 19.60
CA LEU A 80 5.52 -10.87 20.34
C LEU A 80 6.35 -12.12 20.68
N ASN A 81 5.69 -13.18 21.17
CA ASN A 81 6.41 -14.35 21.70
C ASN A 81 6.72 -15.43 20.67
N THR A 82 6.07 -15.39 19.48
CA THR A 82 6.27 -16.42 18.44
C THR A 82 6.70 -15.80 17.11
N GLN A 83 5.93 -14.83 16.58
CA GLN A 83 6.20 -14.31 15.25
C GLN A 83 7.43 -13.37 15.22
N ILE A 84 7.63 -12.54 16.23
CA ILE A 84 8.84 -11.68 16.31
C ILE A 84 10.12 -12.52 16.28
N PRO A 85 10.29 -13.58 17.08
CA PRO A 85 11.43 -14.49 16.97
C PRO A 85 11.60 -15.13 15.57
N GLU A 86 10.49 -15.46 14.89
CA GLU A 86 10.55 -15.96 13.52
C GLU A 86 11.04 -14.90 12.52
N TYR A 87 10.64 -13.63 12.70
CA TYR A 87 11.10 -12.53 11.84
C TYR A 87 12.53 -12.09 12.16
N SER A 88 13.00 -12.20 13.41
CA SER A 88 14.32 -11.76 13.84
C SER A 88 15.49 -12.52 13.20
N GLN A 89 15.22 -13.65 12.53
CA GLN A 89 16.22 -14.35 11.73
C GLN A 89 16.57 -13.64 10.41
N PHE A 90 15.76 -12.65 9.99
CA PHE A 90 15.95 -11.92 8.75
C PHE A 90 16.65 -10.58 8.99
N THR A 91 17.40 -10.12 7.98
CA THR A 91 18.18 -8.87 8.06
C THR A 91 17.42 -7.64 7.54
N ALA A 92 16.31 -7.85 6.80
CA ALA A 92 15.49 -6.75 6.32
C ALA A 92 14.72 -6.12 7.49
N PRO A 93 14.57 -4.78 7.55
CA PRO A 93 13.83 -4.10 8.61
C PRO A 93 12.40 -4.66 8.76
N LEU A 94 11.97 -4.88 10.00
CA LEU A 94 10.61 -5.36 10.28
C LEU A 94 9.68 -4.19 10.62
N VAL A 95 8.55 -4.13 9.94
CA VAL A 95 7.44 -3.21 10.19
C VAL A 95 6.29 -3.99 10.84
N ALA A 96 5.94 -3.63 12.07
CA ALA A 96 4.80 -4.22 12.77
C ALA A 96 3.51 -3.53 12.33
N SER A 97 2.58 -4.25 11.70
CA SER A 97 1.27 -3.69 11.35
C SER A 97 0.27 -3.98 12.47
N ILE A 98 -0.31 -2.92 13.05
CA ILE A 98 -1.24 -3.01 14.18
C ILE A 98 -2.62 -2.45 13.83
N THR A 99 -3.66 -2.93 14.50
CA THR A 99 -5.03 -2.38 14.45
C THR A 99 -5.72 -2.55 15.78
N ALA A 100 -6.54 -1.58 16.16
CA ALA A 100 -7.35 -1.62 17.38
C ALA A 100 -8.76 -1.10 17.13
N THR A 101 -9.63 -1.12 18.14
CA THR A 101 -11.00 -0.60 18.08
C THR A 101 -11.16 0.69 18.86
N THR A 102 -10.25 0.99 19.77
CA THR A 102 -10.23 2.20 20.60
C THR A 102 -8.90 2.90 20.50
N LEU A 103 -8.86 4.20 20.79
CA LEU A 103 -7.62 4.98 20.84
C LEU A 103 -6.64 4.43 21.87
N ASP A 104 -7.15 4.05 23.05
CA ASP A 104 -6.31 3.52 24.12
C ASP A 104 -5.65 2.20 23.74
N ASP A 105 -6.38 1.31 23.08
CA ASP A 105 -5.79 0.07 22.56
C ASP A 105 -4.74 0.32 21.47
N PHE A 106 -4.95 1.30 20.58
CA PHE A 106 -3.92 1.68 19.60
C PHE A 106 -2.64 2.13 20.31
N GLY A 107 -2.74 3.03 21.29
CA GLY A 107 -1.59 3.48 22.07
C GLY A 107 -0.92 2.35 22.87
N ALA A 108 -1.70 1.46 23.47
CA ALA A 108 -1.17 0.31 24.19
C ALA A 108 -0.44 -0.67 23.25
N MET A 109 -1.03 -1.00 22.10
CA MET A 109 -0.39 -1.86 21.11
C MET A 109 0.87 -1.24 20.53
N ALA A 110 0.89 0.08 20.30
CA ALA A 110 2.09 0.77 19.85
C ALA A 110 3.24 0.63 20.85
N ARG A 111 2.97 0.77 22.14
CA ARG A 111 3.98 0.50 23.21
C ARG A 111 4.45 -0.96 23.19
N ASP A 112 3.52 -1.90 23.09
CA ASP A 112 3.83 -3.34 23.13
C ASP A 112 4.75 -3.76 21.98
N VAL A 113 4.57 -3.21 20.76
CA VAL A 113 5.40 -3.52 19.60
C VAL A 113 6.64 -2.62 19.46
N SER A 114 6.85 -1.66 20.35
CA SER A 114 8.02 -0.77 20.37
C SER A 114 9.26 -1.45 20.96
N ILE A 115 9.63 -2.58 20.39
CA ILE A 115 10.77 -3.41 20.78
C ILE A 115 11.93 -3.25 19.80
N PRO A 116 13.17 -3.65 20.16
CA PRO A 116 14.34 -3.46 19.29
C PRO A 116 14.23 -4.09 17.91
N GLU A 117 13.54 -5.23 17.80
CA GLU A 117 13.35 -6.00 16.56
C GLU A 117 12.43 -5.32 15.57
N VAL A 118 11.59 -4.39 16.00
CA VAL A 118 10.66 -3.63 15.16
C VAL A 118 11.29 -2.30 14.77
N SER A 119 11.38 -2.04 13.46
CA SER A 119 11.98 -0.82 12.89
C SER A 119 10.98 0.31 12.69
N ALA A 120 9.71 -0.01 12.39
CA ALA A 120 8.61 0.94 12.25
C ALA A 120 7.26 0.28 12.58
N ILE A 121 6.24 1.09 12.78
CA ILE A 121 4.87 0.63 13.06
C ILE A 121 3.96 1.11 11.93
N GLU A 122 3.27 0.18 11.23
CA GLU A 122 2.16 0.52 10.34
C GLU A 122 0.86 0.49 11.13
N ILE A 123 0.14 1.61 11.22
CA ILE A 123 -1.21 1.62 11.80
C ILE A 123 -2.24 1.38 10.70
N ASN A 124 -2.92 0.24 10.77
CA ASN A 124 -3.99 -0.12 9.86
C ASN A 124 -5.34 0.39 10.39
N ILE A 125 -5.68 1.62 10.03
CA ILE A 125 -6.94 2.30 10.40
C ILE A 125 -8.01 2.16 9.31
N SER A 126 -7.73 1.42 8.24
CA SER A 126 -8.42 1.46 6.95
C SER A 126 -9.16 0.18 6.57
N CYS A 127 -9.37 -0.79 7.49
CA CYS A 127 -9.97 -2.08 7.14
C CYS A 127 -11.44 -1.92 6.70
N PRO A 128 -11.81 -2.19 5.42
CA PRO A 128 -13.16 -1.94 4.92
C PRO A 128 -14.19 -2.98 5.37
N THR A 129 -13.75 -4.12 5.91
CA THR A 129 -14.60 -5.28 6.23
C THR A 129 -14.83 -5.46 7.73
N ARG A 130 -14.58 -4.43 8.54
CA ARG A 130 -14.93 -4.44 9.97
C ARG A 130 -16.44 -4.29 10.15
N ALA A 131 -16.94 -4.86 11.26
CA ALA A 131 -18.33 -4.67 11.67
C ALA A 131 -18.67 -3.18 11.88
N PRO A 132 -19.94 -2.78 11.74
CA PRO A 132 -20.37 -1.38 11.80
C PRO A 132 -19.93 -0.64 13.06
N ASP A 133 -19.69 -1.35 14.16
CA ASP A 133 -19.39 -0.80 15.49
C ASP A 133 -17.89 -0.58 15.73
N GLY A 134 -17.02 -1.05 14.83
CA GLY A 134 -15.57 -0.87 14.91
C GLY A 134 -15.11 0.21 13.94
N GLY A 135 -15.05 1.46 14.40
CA GLY A 135 -14.81 2.65 13.60
C GLY A 135 -13.74 2.46 12.49
N ASN A 136 -14.09 2.82 11.29
CA ASN A 136 -13.12 3.00 10.21
C ASN A 136 -12.53 4.41 10.38
N PHE A 137 -11.49 4.50 11.21
CA PHE A 137 -10.84 5.76 11.56
C PHE A 137 -10.27 6.52 10.35
N ALA A 138 -10.04 5.84 9.23
CA ALA A 138 -9.54 6.46 8.00
C ALA A 138 -10.65 7.10 7.14
N MET A 139 -11.86 7.29 7.64
CA MET A 139 -12.98 7.88 6.89
C MET A 139 -13.18 9.35 7.22
N HIS A 140 -12.65 9.84 8.35
CA HIS A 140 -12.83 11.19 8.87
C HIS A 140 -11.50 11.73 9.40
N GLU A 141 -11.25 13.01 9.17
CA GLU A 141 -10.01 13.72 9.54
C GLU A 141 -9.76 13.69 11.05
N ASP A 142 -10.78 14.03 11.84
CA ASP A 142 -10.73 14.07 13.30
C ASP A 142 -10.39 12.71 13.91
N GLN A 143 -10.98 11.65 13.39
CA GLN A 143 -10.72 10.28 13.83
C GLN A 143 -9.33 9.82 13.42
N THR A 144 -8.88 10.17 12.20
CA THR A 144 -7.53 9.89 11.74
C THR A 144 -6.49 10.59 12.61
N SER A 145 -6.65 11.90 12.85
CA SER A 145 -5.75 12.67 13.72
C SER A 145 -5.68 12.07 15.12
N ALA A 146 -6.82 11.78 15.74
CA ALA A 146 -6.86 11.26 17.10
C ALA A 146 -6.10 9.92 17.24
N VAL A 147 -6.23 9.00 16.25
CA VAL A 147 -5.49 7.73 16.29
C VAL A 147 -4.00 7.94 16.06
N VAL A 148 -3.62 8.76 15.07
CA VAL A 148 -2.21 9.02 14.76
C VAL A 148 -1.52 9.69 15.95
N GLU A 149 -2.08 10.76 16.52
CA GLU A 149 -1.57 11.42 17.73
C GLU A 149 -1.40 10.45 18.89
N ARG A 150 -2.42 9.59 19.11
CA ARG A 150 -2.39 8.60 20.19
C ARG A 150 -1.25 7.59 20.01
N VAL A 151 -1.02 7.14 18.80
CA VAL A 151 0.08 6.21 18.50
C VAL A 151 1.42 6.91 18.59
N CYS A 152 1.61 8.04 17.94
CA CYS A 152 2.87 8.81 17.95
C CYS A 152 3.29 9.21 19.37
N SER A 153 2.34 9.56 20.25
CA SER A 153 2.63 9.84 21.66
C SER A 153 2.96 8.59 22.49
N SER A 154 2.81 7.40 21.94
CA SER A 154 2.99 6.12 22.63
C SER A 154 4.24 5.35 22.21
N THR A 155 5.02 5.84 21.23
CA THR A 155 6.20 5.17 20.67
C THR A 155 7.23 6.16 20.17
N ASP A 156 8.50 5.76 20.17
CA ASP A 156 9.60 6.47 19.50
C ASP A 156 9.91 5.88 18.11
N LYS A 157 9.15 4.85 17.68
CA LYS A 157 9.33 4.23 16.36
C LYS A 157 8.63 5.06 15.30
N PRO A 158 9.15 5.11 14.06
CA PRO A 158 8.44 5.70 12.93
C PRO A 158 7.04 5.10 12.76
N VAL A 159 6.04 5.95 12.51
CA VAL A 159 4.63 5.58 12.37
C VAL A 159 4.18 5.77 10.93
N TRP A 160 3.85 4.68 10.25
CA TRP A 160 3.29 4.67 8.89
C TRP A 160 1.77 4.51 8.96
N VAL A 161 1.06 5.40 8.31
CA VAL A 161 -0.41 5.46 8.40
C VAL A 161 -1.02 4.86 7.13
N LYS A 162 -1.73 3.73 7.26
CA LYS A 162 -2.39 3.08 6.13
C LYS A 162 -3.80 3.58 5.94
N LEU A 163 -4.02 4.32 4.84
CA LEU A 163 -5.26 4.99 4.51
C LEU A 163 -6.27 4.09 3.78
N SER A 164 -7.52 4.50 3.80
CA SER A 164 -8.64 3.86 3.09
C SER A 164 -8.90 4.54 1.76
N PRO A 165 -9.01 3.80 0.64
CA PRO A 165 -9.43 4.38 -0.63
C PRO A 165 -10.95 4.64 -0.69
N ASN A 166 -11.67 4.29 0.38
CA ASN A 166 -13.12 4.43 0.47
C ASN A 166 -13.54 5.74 1.18
N ALA A 167 -12.58 6.56 1.62
CA ALA A 167 -12.83 7.91 2.12
C ALA A 167 -13.32 8.83 0.99
N GLY A 168 -14.19 9.77 1.30
CA GLY A 168 -14.71 10.73 0.33
C GLY A 168 -13.62 11.68 -0.19
N ASP A 169 -12.73 12.14 0.68
CA ASP A 169 -11.55 12.94 0.35
C ASP A 169 -10.31 12.36 1.03
N ILE A 170 -9.53 11.61 0.27
CA ILE A 170 -8.30 11.00 0.78
C ILE A 170 -7.19 12.03 1.04
N VAL A 171 -7.22 13.17 0.36
CA VAL A 171 -6.21 14.23 0.52
C VAL A 171 -6.37 14.89 1.88
N SER A 172 -7.60 15.20 2.30
CA SER A 172 -7.84 15.76 3.62
C SER A 172 -7.43 14.80 4.74
N ILE A 173 -7.69 13.50 4.57
CA ILE A 173 -7.25 12.44 5.48
C ILE A 173 -5.72 12.33 5.54
N ALA A 174 -5.04 12.43 4.38
CA ALA A 174 -3.58 12.40 4.31
C ALA A 174 -2.96 13.58 5.08
N LYS A 175 -3.47 14.80 4.88
CA LYS A 175 -3.05 16.01 5.63
C LYS A 175 -3.29 15.86 7.13
N ALA A 176 -4.43 15.31 7.52
CA ALA A 176 -4.75 15.07 8.93
C ALA A 176 -3.77 14.07 9.58
N ALA A 177 -3.38 13.01 8.85
CA ALA A 177 -2.41 12.03 9.32
C ALA A 177 -1.01 12.64 9.48
N GLU A 178 -0.56 13.46 8.51
CA GLU A 178 0.72 14.18 8.59
C GLU A 178 0.74 15.17 9.75
N ALA A 179 -0.27 16.04 9.85
CA ALA A 179 -0.38 17.03 10.92
C ALA A 179 -0.40 16.40 12.33
N ALA A 180 -0.91 15.18 12.44
CA ALA A 180 -0.94 14.41 13.68
C ALA A 180 0.37 13.69 14.00
N GLY A 181 1.42 13.82 13.17
CA GLY A 181 2.76 13.30 13.42
C GLY A 181 3.07 11.96 12.73
N GLY A 182 2.27 11.53 11.76
CA GLY A 182 2.60 10.37 10.93
C GLY A 182 3.89 10.60 10.12
N ASP A 183 4.76 9.60 10.03
CA ASP A 183 6.06 9.68 9.35
C ASP A 183 6.01 9.23 7.89
N ALA A 184 5.00 8.47 7.50
CA ALA A 184 4.75 8.04 6.12
C ALA A 184 3.28 7.63 5.93
N LEU A 185 2.82 7.66 4.68
CA LEU A 185 1.47 7.18 4.31
C LEU A 185 1.55 5.92 3.47
N THR A 186 0.72 4.92 3.76
CA THR A 186 0.46 3.80 2.83
C THR A 186 -0.86 4.05 2.11
N ILE A 187 -0.80 4.28 0.81
CA ILE A 187 -1.95 4.52 -0.07
C ILE A 187 -2.05 3.38 -1.07
N SER A 188 -2.96 2.42 -0.89
CA SER A 188 -3.97 2.36 0.15
C SER A 188 -4.34 0.91 0.51
N ASN A 189 -5.37 0.76 1.34
CA ASN A 189 -6.06 -0.51 1.51
C ASN A 189 -6.93 -0.81 0.27
N THR A 190 -7.72 -1.90 0.30
CA THR A 190 -8.56 -2.39 -0.79
C THR A 190 -9.84 -1.56 -0.97
N ILE A 191 -10.35 -1.47 -2.20
CA ILE A 191 -11.61 -0.79 -2.53
C ILE A 191 -12.77 -1.70 -2.20
N LEU A 192 -13.77 -1.19 -1.49
CA LEU A 192 -14.97 -1.95 -1.14
C LEU A 192 -15.80 -2.28 -2.38
N GLY A 193 -16.23 -3.53 -2.50
CA GLY A 193 -17.02 -4.01 -3.62
C GLY A 193 -17.92 -5.19 -3.29
N LEU A 194 -18.65 -5.65 -4.31
CA LEU A 194 -19.56 -6.79 -4.25
C LEU A 194 -19.39 -7.64 -5.51
N LYS A 195 -19.33 -8.96 -5.34
CA LYS A 195 -19.49 -9.94 -6.41
C LYS A 195 -20.68 -10.83 -6.12
N ILE A 196 -21.55 -11.04 -7.12
CA ILE A 196 -22.71 -11.94 -7.05
C ILE A 196 -22.43 -13.17 -7.89
N ASN A 197 -22.71 -14.35 -7.35
CA ASN A 197 -22.74 -15.60 -8.10
C ASN A 197 -24.11 -15.71 -8.79
N THR A 198 -24.13 -15.70 -10.13
CA THR A 198 -25.34 -15.68 -10.94
C THR A 198 -26.08 -17.02 -10.98
N GLU A 199 -25.40 -18.12 -10.64
CA GLU A 199 -26.02 -19.45 -10.54
C GLU A 199 -26.83 -19.61 -9.25
N THR A 200 -26.29 -19.07 -8.14
CA THR A 200 -26.89 -19.23 -6.82
C THR A 200 -27.66 -18.02 -6.33
N PHE A 201 -27.59 -16.88 -7.04
CA PHE A 201 -28.13 -15.57 -6.66
C PHE A 201 -27.64 -15.06 -5.30
N ARG A 202 -26.46 -15.49 -4.87
CA ARG A 202 -25.86 -15.16 -3.56
C ARG A 202 -24.56 -14.37 -3.74
N PRO A 203 -24.13 -13.63 -2.71
CA PRO A 203 -22.77 -13.08 -2.69
C PRO A 203 -21.73 -14.18 -2.89
N ALA A 204 -20.70 -13.89 -3.67
CA ALA A 204 -19.61 -14.84 -3.95
C ALA A 204 -18.70 -15.09 -2.73
N ILE A 205 -18.76 -14.22 -1.72
CA ILE A 205 -18.05 -14.33 -0.45
C ILE A 205 -19.00 -14.26 0.74
N GLY A 206 -18.64 -14.91 1.83
CA GLY A 206 -19.51 -15.09 3.00
C GLY A 206 -19.92 -13.80 3.73
N ASN A 207 -19.13 -12.72 3.60
CA ASN A 207 -19.41 -11.41 4.21
C ASN A 207 -20.07 -10.41 3.26
N LYS A 208 -20.73 -10.85 2.20
CA LYS A 208 -21.43 -10.03 1.20
C LYS A 208 -20.50 -9.00 0.51
N PHE A 209 -19.95 -8.03 1.25
CA PHE A 209 -19.00 -7.04 0.76
C PHE A 209 -17.57 -7.45 1.07
N GLY A 210 -16.62 -7.10 0.20
CA GLY A 210 -15.21 -7.37 0.35
C GLY A 210 -14.33 -6.31 -0.29
N GLY A 211 -13.05 -6.35 0.03
CA GLY A 211 -12.05 -5.49 -0.57
C GLY A 211 -11.59 -6.03 -1.93
N ILE A 212 -11.63 -5.20 -2.95
CA ILE A 212 -11.10 -5.49 -4.29
C ILE A 212 -9.61 -5.14 -4.31
N SER A 213 -8.80 -6.05 -4.85
CA SER A 213 -7.37 -5.88 -5.13
C SER A 213 -7.01 -6.48 -6.49
N GLY A 214 -5.85 -6.09 -7.04
CA GLY A 214 -5.37 -6.53 -8.35
C GLY A 214 -5.29 -5.39 -9.36
N PRO A 215 -4.85 -5.67 -10.62
CA PRO A 215 -4.57 -4.65 -11.63
C PRO A 215 -5.72 -3.67 -11.89
N GLY A 216 -6.96 -4.12 -11.75
CA GLY A 216 -8.15 -3.29 -12.02
C GLY A 216 -8.29 -2.06 -11.13
N ILE A 217 -7.68 -2.05 -9.93
CA ILE A 217 -7.74 -0.88 -9.04
C ILE A 217 -6.52 0.05 -9.19
N LYS A 218 -5.48 -0.34 -9.93
CA LYS A 218 -4.22 0.43 -10.05
C LYS A 218 -4.45 1.90 -10.43
N PRO A 219 -5.17 2.24 -11.49
CA PRO A 219 -5.34 3.64 -11.91
C PRO A 219 -6.07 4.50 -10.87
N ILE A 220 -6.98 3.90 -10.09
CA ILE A 220 -7.71 4.59 -9.03
C ILE A 220 -6.76 4.95 -7.88
N ILE A 221 -5.97 3.98 -7.43
CA ILE A 221 -5.02 4.19 -6.33
C ILE A 221 -3.87 5.11 -6.76
N MET A 222 -3.39 4.97 -7.99
CA MET A 222 -2.34 5.84 -8.55
C MET A 222 -2.75 7.32 -8.55
N ARG A 223 -4.00 7.63 -8.97
CA ARG A 223 -4.56 8.99 -8.84
C ARG A 223 -4.51 9.48 -7.39
N MET A 224 -4.89 8.63 -6.42
CA MET A 224 -4.86 8.97 -5.00
C MET A 224 -3.44 9.25 -4.51
N VAL A 225 -2.46 8.42 -4.91
CA VAL A 225 -1.04 8.64 -4.61
C VAL A 225 -0.58 9.98 -5.15
N HIS A 226 -0.86 10.28 -6.42
CA HIS A 226 -0.48 11.54 -7.04
C HIS A 226 -1.10 12.74 -6.31
N GLN A 227 -2.42 12.71 -6.04
CA GLN A 227 -3.10 13.80 -5.35
C GLN A 227 -2.54 14.05 -3.93
N CYS A 228 -2.25 12.97 -3.20
CA CYS A 228 -1.68 13.09 -1.85
C CYS A 228 -0.23 13.57 -1.90
N SER A 229 0.59 13.11 -2.87
CA SER A 229 1.99 13.56 -2.99
C SER A 229 2.15 15.04 -3.31
N GLN A 230 1.11 15.68 -3.87
CA GLN A 230 1.06 17.12 -4.08
C GLN A 230 0.58 17.90 -2.84
N ALA A 231 0.19 17.21 -1.78
CA ALA A 231 -0.53 17.82 -0.66
C ALA A 231 0.11 17.59 0.71
N VAL A 232 1.08 16.65 0.80
CA VAL A 232 1.83 16.34 2.02
C VAL A 232 3.33 16.23 1.71
N ASP A 233 4.17 16.46 2.73
CA ASP A 233 5.64 16.40 2.62
C ASP A 233 6.21 15.02 3.04
N ILE A 234 5.44 14.24 3.81
CA ILE A 234 5.87 12.91 4.25
C ILE A 234 5.82 11.89 3.11
N PRO A 235 6.76 10.90 3.07
CA PRO A 235 6.85 9.94 1.99
C PRO A 235 5.60 9.05 1.88
N ILE A 236 5.27 8.69 0.64
CA ILE A 236 4.12 7.84 0.32
C ILE A 236 4.59 6.46 -0.14
N ILE A 237 3.95 5.43 0.39
CA ILE A 237 4.10 4.05 -0.03
C ILE A 237 2.87 3.68 -0.86
N GLY A 238 3.04 3.49 -2.17
CA GLY A 238 1.96 3.10 -3.08
C GLY A 238 1.57 1.63 -2.90
N CYS A 239 0.27 1.34 -2.75
CA CYS A 239 -0.21 -0.03 -2.55
C CYS A 239 -1.55 -0.26 -3.27
N GLY A 240 -1.51 -0.93 -4.43
CA GLY A 240 -2.72 -1.30 -5.18
C GLY A 240 -2.44 -1.68 -6.63
N GLY A 241 -2.68 -2.94 -6.98
CA GLY A 241 -2.64 -3.42 -8.36
C GLY A 241 -1.27 -3.56 -9.01
N ILE A 242 -0.19 -3.45 -8.27
CA ILE A 242 1.19 -3.58 -8.74
C ILE A 242 1.48 -5.06 -9.03
N CYS A 243 1.89 -5.36 -10.28
CA CYS A 243 2.15 -6.72 -10.74
C CYS A 243 3.47 -6.88 -11.51
N LYS A 244 4.07 -5.80 -11.96
CA LYS A 244 5.29 -5.78 -12.79
C LYS A 244 6.10 -4.50 -12.54
N VAL A 245 7.31 -4.45 -13.07
CA VAL A 245 8.24 -3.32 -12.85
C VAL A 245 7.68 -1.99 -13.34
N GLU A 246 6.98 -1.96 -14.48
CA GLU A 246 6.39 -0.73 -15.00
C GLU A 246 5.36 -0.14 -14.01
N ASP A 247 4.61 -0.99 -13.30
CA ASP A 247 3.67 -0.51 -12.28
C ASP A 247 4.40 0.18 -11.13
N VAL A 248 5.58 -0.35 -10.73
CA VAL A 248 6.42 0.30 -9.69
C VAL A 248 6.88 1.67 -10.17
N VAL A 249 7.40 1.74 -11.39
CA VAL A 249 7.86 3.00 -11.99
C VAL A 249 6.72 4.02 -12.07
N GLU A 250 5.54 3.61 -12.55
CA GLU A 250 4.37 4.48 -12.62
C GLU A 250 4.01 5.06 -11.24
N TYR A 251 4.03 4.22 -10.19
CA TYR A 251 3.77 4.68 -8.81
C TYR A 251 4.81 5.67 -8.32
N MET A 252 6.10 5.42 -8.61
CA MET A 252 7.16 6.35 -8.22
C MET A 252 7.04 7.66 -8.97
N LEU A 253 6.81 7.65 -10.28
CA LEU A 253 6.57 8.85 -11.07
C LEU A 253 5.37 9.65 -10.55
N ALA A 254 4.30 8.98 -10.09
CA ALA A 254 3.14 9.61 -9.48
C ALA A 254 3.41 10.20 -8.09
N GLY A 255 4.59 9.98 -7.49
CA GLY A 255 5.00 10.55 -6.21
C GLY A 255 5.18 9.56 -5.06
N ALA A 256 5.05 8.25 -5.30
CA ALA A 256 5.40 7.26 -4.29
C ALA A 256 6.92 7.15 -4.12
N SER A 257 7.38 7.03 -2.88
CA SER A 257 8.80 6.79 -2.54
C SER A 257 9.12 5.30 -2.42
N ALA A 258 8.10 4.47 -2.18
CA ALA A 258 8.19 3.01 -2.17
C ALA A 258 6.84 2.40 -2.54
N VAL A 259 6.79 1.07 -2.70
CA VAL A 259 5.56 0.35 -3.06
C VAL A 259 5.38 -0.92 -2.23
N MET A 260 4.12 -1.27 -1.97
CA MET A 260 3.73 -2.55 -1.37
C MET A 260 3.07 -3.46 -2.40
N LEU A 261 3.62 -4.66 -2.58
CA LEU A 261 3.07 -5.69 -3.43
C LEU A 261 2.10 -6.56 -2.63
N GLY A 262 0.83 -6.58 -3.04
CA GLY A 262 -0.23 -7.35 -2.38
C GLY A 262 -0.70 -8.53 -3.25
N TYR A 263 -1.63 -8.28 -4.15
CA TYR A 263 -2.29 -9.27 -5.00
C TYR A 263 -1.33 -10.22 -5.70
N ILE A 264 -0.25 -9.68 -6.29
CA ILE A 264 0.70 -10.48 -7.07
C ILE A 264 1.41 -11.55 -6.24
N VAL A 265 1.61 -11.32 -4.94
CA VAL A 265 2.27 -12.28 -4.03
C VAL A 265 1.49 -13.60 -3.92
N PHE A 266 0.16 -13.56 -4.00
CA PHE A 266 -0.68 -14.76 -4.01
C PHE A 266 -0.61 -15.53 -5.33
N ARG A 267 -0.33 -14.85 -6.44
CA ARG A 267 -0.22 -15.49 -7.76
C ARG A 267 1.20 -15.95 -8.07
N ASN A 268 2.17 -15.15 -7.71
CA ASN A 268 3.59 -15.38 -7.95
C ASN A 268 4.42 -14.76 -6.82
N PRO A 269 4.73 -15.51 -5.76
CA PRO A 269 5.55 -15.02 -4.66
C PRO A 269 6.92 -14.50 -5.10
N SER A 270 7.52 -15.10 -6.15
CA SER A 270 8.83 -14.69 -6.67
C SER A 270 8.80 -13.28 -7.31
N ALA A 271 7.64 -12.73 -7.61
CA ALA A 271 7.52 -11.35 -8.08
C ALA A 271 8.13 -10.33 -7.10
N LEU A 272 8.11 -10.63 -5.79
CA LEU A 272 8.73 -9.76 -4.78
C LEU A 272 10.21 -9.47 -5.05
N THR A 273 10.98 -10.49 -5.41
CA THR A 273 12.42 -10.34 -5.70
C THR A 273 12.69 -10.12 -7.19
N GLY A 274 11.89 -10.71 -8.06
CA GLY A 274 12.02 -10.52 -9.52
C GLY A 274 11.85 -9.06 -9.94
N ILE A 275 10.88 -8.36 -9.37
CA ILE A 275 10.66 -6.93 -9.64
C ILE A 275 11.84 -6.06 -9.18
N ILE A 276 12.58 -6.45 -8.13
CA ILE A 276 13.80 -5.74 -7.72
C ILE A 276 14.86 -5.82 -8.82
N ASP A 277 15.09 -7.04 -9.35
CA ASP A 277 16.06 -7.26 -10.43
C ASP A 277 15.64 -6.51 -11.72
N GLU A 278 14.36 -6.59 -12.06
CA GLU A 278 13.80 -5.88 -13.21
C GLU A 278 13.91 -4.36 -13.07
N LEU A 279 13.73 -3.82 -11.85
CA LEU A 279 13.83 -2.38 -11.57
C LEU A 279 15.26 -1.88 -11.71
N GLU A 280 16.25 -2.63 -11.23
CA GLU A 280 17.66 -2.31 -11.44
C GLU A 280 18.00 -2.24 -12.92
N VAL A 281 17.60 -3.27 -13.69
CA VAL A 281 17.79 -3.33 -15.15
C VAL A 281 17.05 -2.20 -15.88
N TRP A 282 15.83 -1.87 -15.42
CA TRP A 282 15.01 -0.81 -16.02
C TRP A 282 15.67 0.56 -15.85
N CYS A 283 16.19 0.85 -14.65
CA CYS A 283 16.92 2.08 -14.37
C CYS A 283 18.25 2.17 -15.14
N ASP A 284 19.04 1.09 -15.14
CA ASP A 284 20.32 1.03 -15.81
C ASP A 284 20.20 1.34 -17.31
N LYS A 285 19.23 0.71 -17.98
CA LYS A 285 18.92 0.94 -19.41
C LYS A 285 18.57 2.38 -19.75
N ARG A 286 18.11 3.18 -18.77
CA ARG A 286 17.70 4.58 -18.93
C ARG A 286 18.69 5.59 -18.36
N GLY A 287 19.84 5.12 -17.85
CA GLY A 287 20.87 5.97 -17.25
C GLY A 287 20.43 6.62 -15.91
N ILE A 288 19.44 6.02 -15.24
CA ILE A 288 18.95 6.49 -13.94
C ILE A 288 19.87 5.93 -12.87
N ALA A 289 20.66 6.80 -12.25
CA ALA A 289 21.64 6.39 -11.26
C ALA A 289 21.02 6.03 -9.91
N ARG A 290 19.91 6.67 -9.53
CA ARG A 290 19.22 6.46 -8.26
C ARG A 290 17.72 6.29 -8.50
N VAL A 291 17.14 5.21 -8.00
CA VAL A 291 15.69 4.97 -8.12
C VAL A 291 14.86 6.05 -7.45
N ALA A 292 15.37 6.65 -6.38
CA ALA A 292 14.70 7.76 -5.69
C ALA A 292 14.45 8.99 -6.57
N ASP A 293 15.23 9.18 -7.64
CA ASP A 293 15.05 10.29 -8.60
C ASP A 293 13.77 10.13 -9.45
N LEU A 294 13.14 8.95 -9.43
CA LEU A 294 11.84 8.74 -10.08
C LEU A 294 10.68 9.31 -9.26
N THR A 295 10.85 9.54 -7.95
CA THR A 295 9.75 9.99 -7.08
C THR A 295 9.24 11.37 -7.49
N GLY A 296 7.99 11.43 -7.98
CA GLY A 296 7.35 12.66 -8.44
C GLY A 296 7.89 13.22 -9.76
N ALA A 297 8.68 12.44 -10.50
CA ALA A 297 9.28 12.89 -11.77
C ALA A 297 8.33 12.75 -12.98
N MET A 298 7.03 12.58 -12.76
CA MET A 298 6.03 12.61 -13.84
C MET A 298 6.07 13.98 -14.54
N ILE A 299 6.19 13.95 -15.86
CA ILE A 299 6.10 15.16 -16.68
C ILE A 299 4.63 15.52 -16.83
N ASP A 300 4.25 16.65 -16.29
CA ASP A 300 2.89 17.19 -16.37
C ASP A 300 2.79 18.25 -17.48
N ASP A 301 3.33 17.92 -18.65
CA ASP A 301 3.16 18.76 -19.83
C ASP A 301 1.74 18.60 -20.37
N PRO A 302 0.98 19.67 -20.51
CA PRO A 302 -0.34 19.56 -21.10
C PRO A 302 -0.19 19.08 -22.56
N ILE A 303 -0.81 17.95 -22.89
CA ILE A 303 -1.02 17.49 -24.27
C ILE A 303 -1.87 18.50 -25.08
N VAL A 304 -2.09 19.69 -24.54
CA VAL A 304 -2.98 20.76 -25.01
C VAL A 304 -2.58 21.29 -26.40
N GLU A 305 -1.28 21.38 -26.73
CA GLU A 305 -0.83 21.85 -28.03
C GLU A 305 -1.25 20.92 -29.17
N THR A 306 -1.36 19.62 -28.92
CA THR A 306 -1.83 18.65 -29.93
C THR A 306 -3.36 18.66 -30.08
N TYR A 307 -4.10 19.02 -29.06
CA TYR A 307 -5.56 19.10 -29.10
C TYR A 307 -6.07 20.36 -29.83
N GLU A 308 -5.43 21.52 -29.66
CA GLU A 308 -5.78 22.73 -30.40
C GLU A 308 -5.51 22.58 -31.89
N ALA A 309 -4.43 21.88 -32.29
CA ALA A 309 -4.16 21.56 -33.69
C ALA A 309 -5.18 20.56 -34.28
N ALA A 310 -5.69 19.63 -33.48
CA ALA A 310 -6.70 18.65 -33.92
C ALA A 310 -8.12 19.22 -34.02
N THR A 311 -8.42 20.33 -33.35
CA THR A 311 -9.73 21.03 -33.41
C THR A 311 -9.77 22.17 -34.42
N ALA A 312 -8.69 22.42 -35.17
CA ALA A 312 -8.69 23.36 -36.27
C ALA A 312 -9.73 22.95 -37.36
N PRO A 313 -10.52 23.88 -37.91
CA PRO A 313 -11.58 23.53 -38.85
C PRO A 313 -11.02 22.79 -40.08
N ILE A 314 -11.61 21.64 -40.38
CA ILE A 314 -11.32 20.85 -41.57
C ILE A 314 -11.61 21.74 -42.78
N GLY A 315 -10.60 22.27 -43.42
CA GLY A 315 -10.75 23.11 -44.61
C GLY A 315 -9.57 24.02 -44.91
N GLN A 316 -8.60 24.13 -44.04
CA GLN A 316 -7.39 24.90 -44.30
C GLN A 316 -6.15 24.04 -44.08
N GLY A 317 -5.81 23.24 -45.10
CA GLY A 317 -4.58 22.46 -45.18
C GLY A 317 -4.62 21.13 -44.41
N HIS A 318 -4.01 20.13 -44.94
CA HIS A 318 -3.83 18.85 -44.28
C HIS A 318 -3.07 19.01 -42.98
N VAL A 319 -3.78 19.01 -41.86
CA VAL A 319 -3.19 18.75 -40.56
C VAL A 319 -2.95 17.26 -40.51
N SER A 320 -1.73 16.83 -40.82
CA SER A 320 -1.30 15.48 -40.52
C SER A 320 -1.29 15.37 -38.97
N VAL A 321 -2.26 14.65 -38.43
CA VAL A 321 -2.20 14.22 -37.01
C VAL A 321 -1.06 13.23 -36.91
N HIS A 322 0.14 13.72 -36.74
CA HIS A 322 1.23 12.89 -36.27
C HIS A 322 1.00 12.69 -34.80
N SER A 323 0.53 11.49 -34.44
CA SER A 323 0.56 11.03 -33.09
C SER A 323 2.03 10.98 -32.65
N THR A 324 2.49 11.99 -31.98
CA THR A 324 3.78 11.96 -31.25
C THR A 324 3.64 11.17 -29.94
N ALA A 325 2.55 10.43 -29.79
CA ALA A 325 2.30 9.55 -28.66
C ALA A 325 2.80 8.11 -28.87
N ALA A 326 3.70 7.89 -29.84
CA ALA A 326 4.22 6.56 -30.16
C ALA A 326 5.74 6.54 -30.38
N GLU A 327 6.48 7.36 -29.63
CA GLU A 327 7.93 7.15 -29.49
C GLU A 327 8.34 7.10 -28.03
#